data_ff47090a760168858aafc18542563f9c
#
_entry.id   ff47090a760168858aafc18542563f9c
#
_cell.length_a   1.000
_cell.length_b   1.000
_cell.length_c   1.000
_cell.angle_alpha   90.00
_cell.angle_beta   90.00
_cell.angle_gamma   90.00
#
_symmetry.space_group_name_H-M   'P 1'
#
loop_
_entity.id
_entity.type
_entity.pdbx_description
1 polymer ?
#
loop_
_entity_poly.entity_id
_entity_poly.type
_entity_poly.pdbx_seq_one_letter_code
_entity_poly.pdbx_strand_id
1 'polypeptide(L)'
;MFELRLTQTANDQLTKLEGNVSKKGLVKQIKKSLGFLQTNPKHPSLNIHAYDSIEHPFNPSEKVFEAYAQNNTPSAYRIFWCYGPQKKQITVIAVTPHP
;
A
#
# COMPACT_ATOMS: atom_id res chain seq x y z
N MET A 1 -3.85 -15.63 -6.26
CA MET A 1 -3.02 -14.40 -6.26
C MET A 1 -3.86 -13.23 -6.75
N PHE A 2 -3.70 -12.08 -6.12
CA PHE A 2 -4.40 -10.87 -6.54
C PHE A 2 -3.62 -10.12 -7.61
N GLU A 3 -4.33 -9.43 -8.48
CA GLU A 3 -3.74 -8.47 -9.40
C GLU A 3 -3.62 -7.13 -8.66
N LEU A 4 -2.41 -6.56 -8.60
CA LEU A 4 -2.22 -5.24 -8.00
C LEU A 4 -2.41 -4.16 -9.04
N ARG A 5 -3.18 -3.14 -8.67
CA ARG A 5 -3.36 -1.92 -9.44
C ARG A 5 -2.90 -0.75 -8.57
N LEU A 6 -2.27 0.23 -9.18
CA LEU A 6 -1.88 1.45 -8.47
C LEU A 6 -2.69 2.61 -9.02
N THR A 7 -3.18 3.45 -8.11
CA THR A 7 -3.74 4.75 -8.52
C THR A 7 -2.61 5.61 -9.10
N GLN A 8 -2.96 6.67 -9.82
CA GLN A 8 -1.95 7.61 -10.31
C GLN A 8 -1.12 8.16 -9.16
N THR A 9 -1.77 8.50 -8.04
CA THR A 9 -1.07 8.99 -6.84
C THR A 9 -0.05 7.97 -6.34
N ALA A 10 -0.45 6.72 -6.16
CA ALA A 10 0.46 5.68 -5.68
C ALA A 10 1.61 5.44 -6.65
N ASN A 11 1.31 5.41 -7.95
CA ASN A 11 2.33 5.23 -8.97
C ASN A 11 3.35 6.36 -8.95
N ASP A 12 2.88 7.60 -8.85
CA ASP A 12 3.78 8.77 -8.80
C ASP A 12 4.64 8.75 -7.54
N GLN A 13 4.06 8.38 -6.40
CA GLN A 13 4.80 8.29 -5.13
C GLN A 13 5.90 7.23 -5.22
N LEU A 14 5.59 6.07 -5.75
CA LEU A 14 6.56 4.99 -5.88
C LEU A 14 7.65 5.33 -6.90
N THR A 15 7.28 5.90 -8.04
CA THR A 15 8.22 6.31 -9.08
C THR A 15 9.22 7.33 -8.54
N LYS A 16 8.73 8.30 -7.77
CA LYS A 16 9.59 9.31 -7.16
C LYS A 16 10.61 8.69 -6.20
N LEU A 17 10.17 7.73 -5.39
CA LEU A 17 11.08 7.01 -4.50
C LEU A 17 12.11 6.20 -5.27
N GLU A 18 11.68 5.53 -6.34
CA GLU A 18 12.58 4.73 -7.18
C GLU A 18 13.67 5.58 -7.85
N GLY A 19 13.37 6.83 -8.14
CA GLY A 19 14.34 7.77 -8.72
C GLY A 19 15.34 8.32 -7.72
N ASN A 20 15.23 8.01 -6.44
CA ASN A 20 16.08 8.52 -5.38
C ASN A 20 16.97 7.40 -4.82
N VAL A 21 18.26 7.44 -5.19
CA VAL A 21 19.22 6.39 -4.78
C VAL A 21 19.33 6.24 -3.26
N SER A 22 19.12 7.31 -2.51
CA SER A 22 19.18 7.24 -1.05
C SER A 22 17.99 6.48 -0.46
N LYS A 23 16.94 6.22 -1.24
CA LYS A 23 15.74 5.52 -0.80
C LYS A 23 15.67 4.07 -1.28
N LYS A 24 16.77 3.52 -1.76
CA LYS A 24 16.81 2.18 -2.33
C LYS A 24 16.33 1.09 -1.35
N GLY A 25 16.76 1.20 -0.08
CA GLY A 25 16.33 0.27 0.96
C GLY A 25 14.84 0.36 1.27
N LEU A 26 14.30 1.58 1.30
CA LEU A 26 12.88 1.81 1.50
C LEU A 26 12.06 1.23 0.36
N VAL A 27 12.48 1.47 -0.88
CA VAL A 27 11.80 0.93 -2.07
C VAL A 27 11.75 -0.61 -2.01
N LYS A 28 12.86 -1.24 -1.59
CA LYS A 28 12.90 -2.69 -1.43
C LYS A 28 11.88 -3.18 -0.41
N GLN A 29 11.76 -2.49 0.73
CA GLN A 29 10.78 -2.82 1.76
C GLN A 29 9.34 -2.65 1.26
N ILE A 30 9.07 -1.58 0.54
CA ILE A 30 7.74 -1.33 -0.05
C ILE A 30 7.39 -2.44 -1.03
N LYS A 31 8.30 -2.80 -1.92
CA LYS A 31 8.07 -3.85 -2.92
C LYS A 31 7.84 -5.21 -2.27
N LYS A 32 8.52 -5.50 -1.18
CA LYS A 32 8.30 -6.72 -0.41
C LYS A 32 6.88 -6.76 0.15
N SER A 33 6.42 -5.65 0.72
CA SER A 33 5.06 -5.56 1.26
C SER A 33 4.00 -5.66 0.16
N LEU A 34 4.25 -5.05 -0.99
CA LEU A 34 3.35 -5.20 -2.15
C LEU A 34 3.27 -6.67 -2.60
N GLY A 35 4.39 -7.39 -2.56
CA GLY A 35 4.42 -8.82 -2.86
C GLY A 35 3.57 -9.63 -1.88
N PHE A 36 3.63 -9.30 -0.59
CA PHE A 36 2.77 -9.92 0.41
C PHE A 36 1.30 -9.63 0.13
N LEU A 37 0.95 -8.38 -0.16
CA LEU A 37 -0.43 -8.03 -0.50
C LEU A 37 -0.95 -8.87 -1.67
N GLN A 38 -0.11 -9.04 -2.68
CA GLN A 38 -0.50 -9.79 -3.87
C GLN A 38 -0.75 -11.27 -3.60
N THR A 39 0.07 -11.87 -2.74
CA THR A 39 0.00 -13.30 -2.46
C THR A 39 -0.87 -13.65 -1.27
N ASN A 40 -0.86 -12.81 -0.23
CA ASN A 40 -1.65 -13.01 0.99
C ASN A 40 -1.86 -11.68 1.71
N PRO A 41 -2.97 -10.97 1.41
CA PRO A 41 -3.23 -9.67 2.05
C PRO A 41 -3.47 -9.77 3.56
N LYS A 42 -3.57 -10.97 4.10
CA LYS A 42 -3.67 -11.19 5.56
C LYS A 42 -2.34 -11.58 6.19
N HIS A 43 -1.24 -11.45 5.47
CA HIS A 43 0.08 -11.80 5.98
C HIS A 43 0.38 -11.00 7.26
N PRO A 44 0.82 -11.67 8.34
CA PRO A 44 1.01 -10.98 9.63
C PRO A 44 2.02 -9.83 9.59
N SER A 45 3.04 -9.92 8.74
CA SER A 45 4.05 -8.85 8.60
C SER A 45 3.49 -7.53 8.11
N LEU A 46 2.30 -7.53 7.51
CA LEU A 46 1.67 -6.31 7.00
C LEU A 46 0.97 -5.51 8.09
N ASN A 47 0.66 -6.11 9.22
CA ASN A 47 -0.08 -5.45 10.33
C ASN A 47 -1.32 -4.71 9.82
N ILE A 48 -2.14 -5.41 9.04
CA ILE A 48 -3.31 -4.83 8.38
C ILE A 48 -4.35 -4.35 9.37
N HIS A 49 -4.85 -3.13 9.18
CA HIS A 49 -6.02 -2.65 9.88
C HIS A 49 -6.77 -1.62 9.03
N ALA A 50 -8.04 -1.42 9.37
CA ALA A 50 -8.88 -0.48 8.65
C ALA A 50 -8.39 0.95 8.86
N TYR A 51 -8.55 1.79 7.84
CA TYR A 51 -8.14 3.18 7.87
C TYR A 51 -9.30 4.03 7.34
N ASP A 52 -9.90 4.81 8.22
CA ASP A 52 -11.16 5.50 7.93
C ASP A 52 -11.00 6.86 7.27
N SER A 53 -9.79 7.40 7.23
CA SER A 53 -9.54 8.76 6.72
C SER A 53 -9.42 8.85 5.21
N ILE A 54 -9.49 7.72 4.51
CA ILE A 54 -9.47 7.67 3.04
C ILE A 54 -10.74 6.95 2.59
N GLU A 55 -11.48 7.59 1.66
CA GLU A 55 -12.67 6.99 1.10
C GLU A 55 -12.30 5.94 0.06
N HIS A 56 -13.03 4.81 0.07
CA HIS A 56 -12.85 3.76 -0.93
C HIS A 56 -13.19 4.32 -2.31
N PRO A 57 -12.27 4.24 -3.28
CA PRO A 57 -12.43 4.93 -4.56
C PRO A 57 -13.55 4.37 -5.46
N PHE A 58 -14.00 3.14 -5.19
CA PHE A 58 -15.01 2.49 -6.03
C PHE A 58 -16.34 2.28 -5.31
N ASN A 59 -16.32 2.21 -3.98
CA ASN A 59 -17.52 1.99 -3.17
C ASN A 59 -17.35 2.60 -1.78
N PRO A 60 -17.97 3.76 -1.53
CA PRO A 60 -17.80 4.47 -0.25
C PRO A 60 -18.23 3.68 0.98
N SER A 61 -19.04 2.64 0.83
CA SER A 61 -19.45 1.80 1.96
C SER A 61 -18.43 0.72 2.32
N GLU A 62 -17.40 0.52 1.51
CA GLU A 62 -16.36 -0.47 1.78
C GLU A 62 -15.14 0.15 2.44
N LYS A 63 -14.34 -0.69 3.10
CA LYS A 63 -13.20 -0.25 3.88
C LYS A 63 -11.94 -0.07 3.04
N VAL A 64 -11.15 0.93 3.44
CA VAL A 64 -9.76 1.08 3.03
C VAL A 64 -8.89 0.53 4.16
N PHE A 65 -7.76 -0.05 3.81
CA PHE A 65 -6.84 -0.66 4.76
C PHE A 65 -5.48 0.01 4.71
N GLU A 66 -4.80 -0.05 5.85
CA GLU A 66 -3.41 0.36 5.99
C GLU A 66 -2.54 -0.88 6.16
N ALA A 67 -1.45 -0.98 5.41
CA ALA A 67 -0.44 -2.01 5.56
C ALA A 67 0.90 -1.35 5.90
N TYR A 68 1.70 -2.03 6.72
CA TYR A 68 3.01 -1.53 7.11
C TYR A 68 4.06 -1.92 6.06
N ALA A 69 4.79 -0.93 5.54
CA ALA A 69 6.01 -1.15 4.78
C ALA A 69 7.23 -1.05 5.68
N GLN A 70 7.14 -0.25 6.75
CA GLN A 70 8.20 -0.11 7.76
C GLN A 70 7.60 -0.15 9.15
N ASN A 71 8.40 -0.59 10.12
CA ASN A 71 8.03 -0.60 11.53
C ASN A 71 9.05 0.20 12.34
N ASN A 72 8.59 0.71 13.50
CA ASN A 72 9.47 1.26 14.55
C ASN A 72 10.35 2.43 14.12
N THR A 73 9.98 3.15 13.08
CA THR A 73 10.69 4.36 12.66
C THR A 73 9.72 5.54 12.64
N PRO A 74 10.18 6.75 13.02
CA PRO A 74 9.37 7.95 12.82
C PRO A 74 9.01 8.11 11.35
N SER A 75 7.78 8.53 11.09
CA SER A 75 7.28 8.69 9.71
C SER A 75 7.44 7.41 8.87
N ALA A 76 7.26 6.25 9.51
CA ALA A 76 7.34 4.97 8.82
C ALA A 76 6.36 4.93 7.65
N TYR A 77 6.80 4.36 6.53
CA TYR A 77 5.97 4.30 5.33
C TYR A 77 4.84 3.28 5.50
N ARG A 78 3.68 3.65 4.95
CA ARG A 78 2.47 2.84 4.93
C ARG A 78 1.97 2.69 3.50
N ILE A 79 1.27 1.61 3.25
CA ILE A 79 0.58 1.35 1.99
C ILE A 79 -0.91 1.37 2.28
N PHE A 80 -1.65 2.29 1.66
CA PHE A 80 -3.10 2.37 1.78
C PHE A 80 -3.70 1.69 0.56
N TRP A 81 -4.62 0.77 0.81
CA TRP A 81 -5.11 -0.10 -0.25
C TRP A 81 -6.55 -0.54 0.01
N CYS A 82 -7.21 -1.04 -1.02
CA CYS A 82 -8.55 -1.58 -0.92
C CYS A 82 -8.72 -2.74 -1.89
N TYR A 83 -9.76 -3.54 -1.66
CA TYR A 83 -10.15 -4.56 -2.62
C TYR A 83 -10.92 -3.91 -3.77
N GLY A 84 -10.76 -4.45 -4.96
CA GLY A 84 -11.46 -4.00 -6.15
C GLY A 84 -10.56 -3.31 -7.17
N PRO A 85 -11.17 -2.79 -8.26
CA PRO A 85 -12.62 -2.74 -8.54
C PRO A 85 -13.22 -4.10 -8.89
N GLN A 86 -12.43 -5.01 -9.45
CA GLN A 86 -12.90 -6.32 -9.82
C GLN A 86 -12.53 -7.36 -8.78
N LYS A 87 -13.15 -8.51 -8.86
CA LYS A 87 -12.79 -9.67 -8.03
C LYS A 87 -11.34 -10.03 -8.30
N LYS A 88 -10.60 -10.40 -7.25
CA LYS A 88 -9.18 -10.75 -7.34
C LYS A 88 -8.26 -9.56 -7.69
N GLN A 89 -8.75 -8.35 -7.55
CA GLN A 89 -7.93 -7.14 -7.70
C GLN A 89 -7.78 -6.43 -6.36
N ILE A 90 -6.61 -5.85 -6.17
CA ILE A 90 -6.30 -4.94 -5.06
C ILE A 90 -5.79 -3.65 -5.68
N THR A 91 -6.36 -2.53 -5.25
CA THR A 91 -5.90 -1.21 -5.66
C THR A 91 -5.09 -0.58 -4.53
N VAL A 92 -3.85 -0.24 -4.83
CA VAL A 92 -2.99 0.53 -3.93
C VAL A 92 -3.29 2.00 -4.17
N ILE A 93 -3.79 2.68 -3.13
CA ILE A 93 -4.28 4.05 -3.22
C ILE A 93 -3.16 5.06 -3.01
N ALA A 94 -2.28 4.78 -2.07
CA ALA A 94 -1.16 5.66 -1.74
C ALA A 94 -0.04 4.88 -1.05
N VAL A 95 1.19 5.35 -1.25
CA VAL A 95 2.40 4.84 -0.58
C VAL A 95 3.10 6.06 0.00
N THR A 96 3.01 6.25 1.31
CA THR A 96 3.40 7.51 1.93
C THR A 96 3.82 7.30 3.39
N PRO A 97 4.57 8.24 3.97
CA PRO A 97 4.81 8.19 5.41
C PRO A 97 3.50 8.21 6.18
N HIS A 98 3.50 7.58 7.35
CA HIS A 98 2.32 7.57 8.23
C HIS A 98 1.96 9.03 8.58
N PRO A 99 0.71 9.43 8.32
CA PRO A 99 0.27 10.80 8.59
C PRO A 99 0.19 11.12 10.09
#